data_aa312048d8c94ef41d0f8bdc8b294a3b
#
_entry.id   aa312048d8c94ef41d0f8bdc8b294a3b
#
_cell.length_a   1.000
_cell.length_b   1.000
_cell.length_c   1.000
_cell.angle_alpha   90.00
_cell.angle_beta   90.00
_cell.angle_gamma   90.00
#
_symmetry.space_group_name_H-M   'P 1'
#
loop_
_entity.id
_entity.type
_entity.pdbx_description
1 polymer ?
#
loop_
_entity_poly.entity_id
_entity_poly.type
_entity_poly.pdbx_seq_one_letter_code
_entity_poly.pdbx_strand_id
1 'polypeptide(L)'
;EGFIRRYINDLQTRGKYMVCCNDGTKKMNCPERRRDFRQPVSVTTIKDYDKVENIIWYKPQAYPYYANSRSYVLPYIGVDSYGNAWLRLVFHYTGDSWIFFKKITVSVDGQNYVKDFDYFEVSRDNGSGDVWEYVDISPSTTDINMLRAIAASKETIVRFQGDDYHYDLTVKSSDKSAIISVLDAYSLL
;
A
#
# COMPACT_ATOMS: atom_id res chain seq x y z
N GLU A 1 -1.58 -10.28 -19.07
CA GLU A 1 -0.28 -9.55 -19.23
C GLU A 1 -0.38 -8.30 -20.10
N GLY A 2 -1.46 -8.13 -20.90
CA GLY A 2 -1.54 -7.09 -21.89
C GLY A 2 -2.08 -5.74 -21.43
N PHE A 3 -3.00 -5.65 -20.47
CA PHE A 3 -3.77 -4.43 -20.25
C PHE A 3 -3.06 -3.43 -19.32
N ILE A 4 -2.58 -3.83 -18.17
CA ILE A 4 -1.86 -2.91 -17.26
C ILE A 4 -0.48 -2.57 -17.81
N ARG A 5 0.24 -3.52 -18.42
CA ARG A 5 1.49 -3.21 -19.13
C ARG A 5 1.25 -2.28 -20.32
N ARG A 6 0.14 -2.44 -21.04
CA ARG A 6 -0.26 -1.52 -22.11
C ARG A 6 -0.70 -0.17 -21.56
N TYR A 7 -1.45 -0.14 -20.45
CA TYR A 7 -1.90 1.09 -19.80
C TYR A 7 -0.73 1.86 -19.17
N ILE A 8 0.17 1.19 -18.48
CA ILE A 8 1.41 1.79 -17.94
C ILE A 8 2.33 2.26 -19.09
N ASN A 9 2.49 1.47 -20.16
CA ASN A 9 3.25 1.88 -21.33
C ASN A 9 2.57 3.02 -22.10
N ASP A 10 1.24 3.07 -22.16
CA ASP A 10 0.49 4.14 -22.84
C ASP A 10 0.56 5.45 -22.05
N LEU A 11 0.54 5.39 -20.70
CA LEU A 11 0.79 6.55 -19.86
C LEU A 11 2.25 7.02 -19.92
N GLN A 12 3.21 6.10 -20.04
CA GLN A 12 4.61 6.44 -20.27
C GLN A 12 4.85 7.11 -21.64
N THR A 13 4.06 6.73 -22.65
CA THR A 13 4.12 7.35 -24.00
C THR A 13 3.39 8.68 -24.05
N ARG A 14 2.26 8.83 -23.34
CA ARG A 14 1.50 10.10 -23.26
C ARG A 14 2.28 11.18 -22.50
N GLY A 15 3.11 10.81 -21.53
CA GLY A 15 4.01 11.74 -20.83
C GLY A 15 5.12 12.34 -21.72
N LYS A 16 5.33 11.81 -22.92
CA LYS A 16 6.32 12.32 -23.90
C LYS A 16 5.79 13.37 -24.87
N TYR A 17 4.50 13.58 -24.94
CA TYR A 17 3.93 14.61 -25.78
C TYR A 17 3.59 15.84 -24.97
N MET A 18 4.59 16.63 -24.63
CA MET A 18 4.38 18.04 -24.37
C MET A 18 4.12 18.69 -25.72
N VAL A 19 2.87 19.05 -25.99
CA VAL A 19 2.50 19.90 -27.13
C VAL A 19 3.17 21.24 -26.93
N CYS A 20 4.33 21.42 -27.57
CA CYS A 20 4.82 22.75 -27.83
C CYS A 20 3.86 23.34 -28.86
N CYS A 21 3.02 24.28 -28.45
CA CYS A 21 2.26 25.09 -29.41
C CYS A 21 3.23 25.75 -30.35
N ASN A 22 3.18 25.35 -31.61
CA ASN A 22 4.02 25.88 -32.69
C ASN A 22 3.29 27.10 -33.25
N ASP A 23 3.51 28.25 -32.64
CA ASP A 23 3.25 29.53 -33.27
C ASP A 23 4.57 30.06 -33.80
N GLY A 24 4.83 29.89 -35.00
CA GLY A 24 6.02 30.18 -35.84
C GLY A 24 6.87 31.42 -35.52
N THR A 25 7.08 31.84 -34.27
CA THR A 25 7.93 32.97 -33.92
C THR A 25 8.75 32.76 -32.62
N LYS A 26 10.06 32.69 -32.81
CA LYS A 26 11.15 32.89 -31.84
C LYS A 26 11.43 31.73 -30.85
N LYS A 27 12.64 31.18 -31.00
CA LYS A 27 13.34 30.39 -29.98
C LYS A 27 13.40 31.17 -28.69
N MET A 28 12.49 30.85 -27.75
CA MET A 28 12.67 31.14 -26.34
C MET A 28 13.38 29.96 -25.71
N ASN A 29 14.51 30.25 -25.04
CA ASN A 29 15.17 29.33 -24.14
C ASN A 29 14.14 28.95 -23.04
N CYS A 30 13.51 27.80 -23.16
CA CYS A 30 12.84 27.16 -22.03
C CYS A 30 13.94 26.77 -21.04
N PRO A 31 13.91 27.28 -19.79
CA PRO A 31 14.78 26.73 -18.78
C PRO A 31 14.40 25.26 -18.63
N GLU A 32 15.33 24.35 -18.95
CA GLU A 32 15.24 22.95 -18.61
C GLU A 32 15.05 22.84 -17.09
N ARG A 33 13.79 22.85 -16.63
CA ARG A 33 13.51 22.21 -15.36
C ARG A 33 13.80 20.74 -15.59
N ARG A 34 15.00 20.31 -15.22
CA ARG A 34 15.28 18.91 -14.95
C ARG A 34 14.27 18.48 -13.91
N ARG A 35 13.07 18.04 -14.34
CA ARG A 35 12.28 17.13 -13.54
C ARG A 35 13.11 15.88 -13.48
N ASP A 36 13.65 15.67 -12.30
CA ASP A 36 14.23 14.39 -11.94
C ASP A 36 13.14 13.34 -12.17
N PHE A 37 13.12 12.74 -13.37
CA PHE A 37 12.28 11.57 -13.64
C PHE A 37 12.89 10.49 -12.77
N ARG A 38 12.40 10.40 -11.53
CA ARG A 38 12.61 9.21 -10.73
C ARG A 38 12.27 8.06 -11.65
N GLN A 39 13.23 7.18 -11.85
CA GLN A 39 13.06 5.97 -12.66
C GLN A 39 11.73 5.33 -12.27
N PRO A 40 10.94 4.80 -13.22
CA PRO A 40 9.71 4.13 -12.87
C PRO A 40 10.06 3.07 -11.84
N VAL A 41 9.58 3.24 -10.61
CA VAL A 41 9.75 2.25 -9.56
C VAL A 41 9.16 0.99 -10.14
N SER A 42 10.00 -0.01 -10.40
CA SER A 42 9.58 -1.33 -10.83
C SER A 42 8.72 -1.88 -9.70
N VAL A 43 7.40 -1.70 -9.80
CA VAL A 43 6.45 -2.25 -8.83
C VAL A 43 6.45 -3.74 -9.05
N THR A 44 7.31 -4.45 -8.32
CA THR A 44 7.30 -5.91 -8.30
C THR A 44 6.07 -6.32 -7.48
N THR A 45 4.98 -6.63 -8.17
CA THR A 45 3.72 -7.04 -7.54
C THR A 45 3.48 -8.53 -7.76
N ILE A 46 2.97 -9.18 -6.72
CA ILE A 46 2.37 -10.50 -6.81
C ILE A 46 0.95 -10.29 -7.34
N LYS A 47 0.63 -10.98 -8.44
CA LYS A 47 -0.69 -10.94 -9.03
C LYS A 47 -1.46 -12.18 -8.59
N ASP A 48 -2.57 -11.96 -7.92
CA ASP A 48 -3.51 -13.01 -7.53
C ASP A 48 -4.84 -12.77 -8.25
N TYR A 49 -5.45 -13.81 -8.82
CA TYR A 49 -6.67 -13.69 -9.59
C TYR A 49 -7.82 -14.47 -8.94
N ASP A 50 -8.78 -13.74 -8.43
CA ASP A 50 -10.06 -14.30 -7.99
C ASP A 50 -10.94 -14.55 -9.23
N LYS A 51 -11.09 -15.83 -9.56
CA LYS A 51 -11.88 -16.28 -10.72
C LYS A 51 -13.38 -16.16 -10.49
N VAL A 52 -13.83 -16.13 -9.25
CA VAL A 52 -15.26 -16.09 -8.90
C VAL A 52 -15.77 -14.66 -9.06
N GLU A 53 -15.05 -13.71 -8.52
CA GLU A 53 -15.42 -12.31 -8.56
C GLU A 53 -14.81 -11.55 -9.75
N ASN A 54 -13.93 -12.21 -10.53
CA ASN A 54 -13.19 -11.60 -11.64
C ASN A 54 -12.35 -10.37 -11.21
N ILE A 55 -11.74 -10.47 -10.05
CA ILE A 55 -10.88 -9.43 -9.48
C ILE A 55 -9.42 -9.85 -9.59
N ILE A 56 -8.56 -8.89 -9.98
CA ILE A 56 -7.12 -9.07 -9.92
C ILE A 56 -6.60 -8.29 -8.72
N TRP A 57 -5.93 -8.98 -7.82
CA TRP A 57 -5.28 -8.41 -6.66
C TRP A 57 -3.78 -8.20 -6.94
N TYR A 58 -3.31 -6.98 -6.80
CA TYR A 58 -1.90 -6.61 -6.93
C TYR A 58 -1.33 -6.33 -5.55
N LYS A 59 -0.58 -7.30 -5.02
CA LYS A 59 0.08 -7.23 -3.72
C LYS A 59 1.56 -6.88 -3.90
N PRO A 60 2.18 -6.04 -3.05
CA PRO A 60 3.62 -5.79 -3.12
C PRO A 60 4.39 -7.08 -2.82
N GLN A 61 5.62 -7.21 -3.33
CA GLN A 61 6.46 -8.39 -3.09
C GLN A 61 6.77 -8.61 -1.59
N ALA A 62 6.72 -7.55 -0.78
CA ALA A 62 6.87 -7.63 0.67
C ALA A 62 5.67 -8.28 1.37
N TYR A 63 4.54 -8.50 0.66
CA TYR A 63 3.35 -9.14 1.21
C TYR A 63 3.65 -10.60 1.54
N PRO A 64 3.42 -11.05 2.80
CA PRO A 64 3.71 -12.42 3.19
C PRO A 64 2.85 -13.44 2.44
N TYR A 65 3.44 -14.57 2.07
CA TYR A 65 2.72 -15.66 1.44
C TYR A 65 1.83 -16.41 2.44
N TYR A 66 2.34 -16.60 3.67
CA TYR A 66 1.60 -17.26 4.76
C TYR A 66 1.22 -16.25 5.84
N ALA A 67 0.00 -16.37 6.38
CA ALA A 67 -0.53 -15.48 7.42
C ALA A 67 0.31 -15.49 8.70
N ASN A 68 0.88 -16.65 9.07
CA ASN A 68 1.71 -16.80 10.26
C ASN A 68 3.18 -16.43 10.06
N SER A 69 3.58 -15.87 8.91
CA SER A 69 4.99 -15.58 8.64
C SER A 69 5.53 -14.40 9.43
N ARG A 70 4.74 -13.33 9.55
CA ARG A 70 5.11 -12.10 10.27
C ARG A 70 3.94 -11.14 10.40
N SER A 71 4.02 -10.23 11.38
CA SER A 71 3.14 -9.05 11.44
C SER A 71 3.55 -8.01 10.39
N TYR A 72 2.58 -7.24 9.86
CA TYR A 72 2.82 -6.20 8.86
C TYR A 72 1.68 -5.18 8.75
N VAL A 73 1.97 -4.06 8.10
CA VAL A 73 0.99 -3.08 7.63
C VAL A 73 1.29 -2.78 6.17
N LEU A 74 0.44 -3.22 5.25
CA LEU A 74 0.68 -3.10 3.82
C LEU A 74 -0.61 -2.77 3.07
N PRO A 75 -0.57 -1.82 2.12
CA PRO A 75 -1.62 -1.63 1.15
C PRO A 75 -1.48 -2.61 -0.02
N TYR A 76 -2.59 -2.82 -0.75
CA TYR A 76 -2.63 -3.54 -2.00
C TYR A 76 -3.77 -3.02 -2.88
N ILE A 77 -3.81 -3.38 -4.17
CA ILE A 77 -4.76 -2.85 -5.14
C ILE A 77 -5.64 -3.98 -5.66
N GLY A 78 -6.95 -3.76 -5.68
CA GLY A 78 -7.91 -4.58 -6.44
C GLY A 78 -8.26 -3.91 -7.76
N VAL A 79 -8.44 -4.72 -8.81
CA VAL A 79 -8.91 -4.24 -10.12
C VAL A 79 -9.96 -5.22 -10.62
N ASP A 80 -11.17 -4.72 -10.91
CA ASP A 80 -12.25 -5.53 -11.46
C ASP A 80 -12.13 -5.75 -12.97
N SER A 81 -13.04 -6.54 -13.53
CA SER A 81 -13.10 -6.82 -14.97
C SER A 81 -13.42 -5.62 -15.85
N TYR A 82 -13.94 -4.54 -15.26
CA TYR A 82 -14.24 -3.28 -15.96
C TYR A 82 -13.07 -2.30 -15.92
N GLY A 83 -12.01 -2.62 -15.17
CA GLY A 83 -10.85 -1.77 -14.99
C GLY A 83 -10.97 -0.77 -13.84
N ASN A 84 -12.03 -0.85 -13.01
CA ASN A 84 -12.11 -0.05 -11.81
C ASN A 84 -11.08 -0.54 -10.80
N ALA A 85 -10.31 0.40 -10.25
CA ALA A 85 -9.27 0.09 -9.28
C ALA A 85 -9.61 0.69 -7.91
N TRP A 86 -9.28 -0.04 -6.84
CA TRP A 86 -9.43 0.46 -5.48
C TRP A 86 -8.26 0.00 -4.60
N LEU A 87 -7.97 0.79 -3.58
CA LEU A 87 -6.94 0.52 -2.59
C LEU A 87 -7.53 -0.23 -1.41
N ARG A 88 -6.77 -1.19 -0.88
CA ARG A 88 -7.03 -1.89 0.37
C ARG A 88 -5.84 -1.68 1.31
N LEU A 89 -6.07 -1.77 2.60
CA LEU A 89 -5.06 -1.66 3.65
C LEU A 89 -5.26 -2.76 4.68
N VAL A 90 -4.20 -3.55 4.89
CA VAL A 90 -4.19 -4.61 5.91
C VAL A 90 -3.29 -4.22 7.06
N PHE A 91 -3.82 -4.33 8.28
CA PHE A 91 -3.05 -4.40 9.52
C PHE A 91 -3.12 -5.83 10.02
N HIS A 92 -1.99 -6.47 10.13
CA HIS A 92 -1.88 -7.89 10.45
C HIS A 92 -0.90 -8.12 11.60
N TYR A 93 -1.40 -8.78 12.63
CA TYR A 93 -0.63 -9.32 13.75
C TYR A 93 -0.52 -10.84 13.61
N THR A 94 0.62 -11.40 13.94
CA THR A 94 0.81 -12.84 14.19
C THR A 94 1.78 -13.04 15.34
N GLY A 95 1.55 -14.07 16.13
CA GLY A 95 2.35 -14.44 17.30
C GLY A 95 1.91 -15.78 17.86
N ASP A 96 2.44 -16.13 19.02
CA ASP A 96 2.13 -17.36 19.76
C ASP A 96 0.89 -17.24 20.68
N SER A 97 0.36 -16.03 20.84
CA SER A 97 -0.72 -15.73 21.77
C SER A 97 -1.69 -14.70 21.21
N TRP A 98 -2.98 -14.85 21.52
CA TRP A 98 -4.01 -13.89 21.15
C TRP A 98 -3.84 -12.57 21.91
N ILE A 99 -3.97 -11.45 21.17
CA ILE A 99 -4.07 -10.10 21.77
C ILE A 99 -5.53 -9.68 21.89
N PHE A 100 -6.40 -10.18 21.01
CA PHE A 100 -7.75 -9.71 20.80
C PHE A 100 -7.79 -8.20 20.59
N PHE A 101 -6.94 -7.73 19.66
CA PHE A 101 -6.81 -6.30 19.46
C PHE A 101 -8.14 -5.70 18.99
N LYS A 102 -8.40 -4.50 19.48
CA LYS A 102 -9.53 -3.66 19.11
C LYS A 102 -9.13 -2.22 18.85
N LYS A 103 -7.85 -1.92 19.03
CA LYS A 103 -7.28 -0.62 18.74
C LYS A 103 -5.91 -0.79 18.06
N ILE A 104 -5.66 0.07 17.07
CA ILE A 104 -4.36 0.20 16.44
C ILE A 104 -3.89 1.64 16.58
N THR A 105 -2.69 1.83 17.11
CA THR A 105 -2.02 3.13 17.16
C THR A 105 -0.77 3.07 16.29
N VAL A 106 -0.72 3.91 15.27
CA VAL A 106 0.45 4.05 14.40
C VAL A 106 1.20 5.31 14.80
N SER A 107 2.37 5.16 15.39
CA SER A 107 3.27 6.26 15.76
C SER A 107 4.31 6.46 14.65
N VAL A 108 4.26 7.60 13.98
CA VAL A 108 5.14 7.95 12.86
C VAL A 108 5.99 9.14 13.30
N ASP A 109 7.27 8.93 13.57
CA ASP A 109 8.18 9.95 14.06
C ASP A 109 7.59 10.75 15.25
N GLY A 110 6.82 10.08 16.13
CA GLY A 110 6.16 10.68 17.29
C GLY A 110 4.73 11.21 17.06
N GLN A 111 4.26 11.28 15.82
CA GLN A 111 2.86 11.60 15.52
C GLN A 111 2.00 10.34 15.53
N ASN A 112 0.89 10.33 16.26
CA ASN A 112 0.02 9.18 16.40
C ASN A 112 -1.23 9.27 15.51
N TYR A 113 -1.53 8.15 14.84
CA TYR A 113 -2.79 7.87 14.16
C TYR A 113 -3.47 6.72 14.88
N VAL A 114 -4.74 6.89 15.26
CA VAL A 114 -5.48 5.90 16.07
C VAL A 114 -6.67 5.40 15.28
N LYS A 115 -6.90 4.09 15.35
CA LYS A 115 -8.09 3.41 14.81
C LYS A 115 -8.63 2.44 15.84
N ASP A 116 -9.91 2.53 16.08
CA ASP A 116 -10.65 1.59 16.92
C ASP A 116 -11.47 0.66 16.02
N PHE A 117 -11.64 -0.57 16.46
CA PHE A 117 -12.37 -1.62 15.75
C PHE A 117 -13.28 -2.38 16.72
N ASP A 118 -14.46 -2.72 16.23
CA ASP A 118 -15.33 -3.64 16.96
C ASP A 118 -14.78 -5.08 16.89
N TYR A 119 -15.18 -5.91 17.85
CA TYR A 119 -14.70 -7.28 17.95
C TYR A 119 -14.89 -8.07 16.66
N PHE A 120 -16.00 -7.88 15.95
CA PHE A 120 -16.33 -8.60 14.71
C PHE A 120 -15.66 -8.03 13.46
N GLU A 121 -15.06 -6.84 13.53
CA GLU A 121 -14.29 -6.26 12.40
C GLU A 121 -12.90 -6.87 12.30
N VAL A 122 -12.40 -7.44 13.40
CA VAL A 122 -11.09 -8.10 13.43
C VAL A 122 -11.26 -9.58 13.13
N SER A 123 -10.72 -10.02 12.02
CA SER A 123 -10.63 -11.43 11.64
C SER A 123 -9.56 -12.13 12.47
N ARG A 124 -9.85 -13.37 12.89
CA ARG A 124 -8.97 -14.17 13.74
C ARG A 124 -8.93 -15.59 13.26
N ASP A 125 -7.72 -16.17 13.21
CA ASP A 125 -7.51 -17.57 12.84
C ASP A 125 -6.20 -18.08 13.44
N ASN A 126 -5.99 -19.39 13.44
CA ASN A 126 -4.80 -20.02 14.00
C ASN A 126 -4.37 -21.25 13.19
N GLY A 127 -3.10 -21.61 13.32
CA GLY A 127 -2.56 -22.80 12.69
C GLY A 127 -1.09 -23.00 13.00
N SER A 128 -0.64 -24.24 13.03
CA SER A 128 0.77 -24.61 13.27
C SER A 128 1.37 -24.07 14.57
N GLY A 129 0.53 -23.80 15.58
CA GLY A 129 0.97 -23.27 16.88
C GLY A 129 0.98 -21.74 16.95
N ASP A 130 0.73 -21.05 15.86
CA ASP A 130 0.62 -19.60 15.80
C ASP A 130 -0.84 -19.16 15.71
N VAL A 131 -1.08 -17.91 16.09
CA VAL A 131 -2.35 -17.20 15.94
C VAL A 131 -2.13 -15.96 15.06
N TRP A 132 -3.18 -15.50 14.39
CA TRP A 132 -3.14 -14.20 13.72
C TRP A 132 -4.48 -13.49 13.79
N GLU A 133 -4.38 -12.18 13.90
CA GLU A 133 -5.49 -11.26 13.94
C GLU A 133 -5.25 -10.17 12.90
N TYR A 134 -6.26 -9.83 12.12
CA TYR A 134 -6.09 -8.81 11.09
C TYR A 134 -7.38 -8.05 10.78
N VAL A 135 -7.21 -6.86 10.27
CA VAL A 135 -8.27 -6.07 9.62
C VAL A 135 -7.83 -5.73 8.21
N ASP A 136 -8.76 -5.83 7.29
CA ASP A 136 -8.59 -5.45 5.88
C ASP A 136 -9.65 -4.41 5.54
N ILE A 137 -9.23 -3.17 5.31
CA ILE A 137 -10.10 -2.02 5.19
C ILE A 137 -9.94 -1.29 3.86
N SER A 138 -10.98 -0.57 3.44
CA SER A 138 -10.87 0.47 2.42
C SER A 138 -10.29 1.73 3.08
N PRO A 139 -9.07 2.16 2.72
CA PRO A 139 -8.43 3.26 3.39
C PRO A 139 -9.11 4.59 3.06
N SER A 140 -9.33 5.40 4.08
CA SER A 140 -9.76 6.81 3.96
C SER A 140 -8.60 7.70 3.47
N THR A 141 -8.91 8.95 3.14
CA THR A 141 -7.86 9.94 2.84
C THR A 141 -6.87 10.12 3.98
N THR A 142 -7.32 10.05 5.24
CA THR A 142 -6.44 10.10 6.43
C THR A 142 -5.51 8.90 6.45
N ASP A 143 -5.99 7.71 6.11
CA ASP A 143 -5.17 6.50 6.05
C ASP A 143 -4.13 6.56 4.93
N ILE A 144 -4.48 7.11 3.78
CA ILE A 144 -3.54 7.32 2.67
C ILE A 144 -2.44 8.31 3.09
N ASN A 145 -2.79 9.38 3.80
CA ASN A 145 -1.82 10.33 4.32
C ASN A 145 -0.91 9.70 5.39
N MET A 146 -1.47 8.88 6.28
CA MET A 146 -0.70 8.07 7.23
C MET A 146 0.27 7.13 6.50
N LEU A 147 -0.16 6.40 5.48
CA LEU A 147 0.71 5.53 4.69
C LEU A 147 1.86 6.30 4.03
N ARG A 148 1.61 7.50 3.49
CA ARG A 148 2.66 8.37 2.94
C ARG A 148 3.65 8.82 4.03
N ALA A 149 3.13 9.16 5.22
CA ALA A 149 3.96 9.52 6.36
C ALA A 149 4.84 8.33 6.80
N ILE A 150 4.27 7.10 6.91
CA ILE A 150 5.02 5.87 7.21
C ILE A 150 6.16 5.68 6.21
N ALA A 151 5.88 5.78 4.92
CA ALA A 151 6.86 5.59 3.87
C ALA A 151 8.03 6.60 3.95
N ALA A 152 7.77 7.82 4.37
CA ALA A 152 8.75 8.90 4.49
C ALA A 152 9.45 8.95 5.86
N SER A 153 8.97 8.22 6.88
CA SER A 153 9.42 8.32 8.27
C SER A 153 10.84 7.77 8.48
N LYS A 154 11.47 8.23 9.55
CA LYS A 154 12.67 7.59 10.10
C LYS A 154 12.27 6.34 10.87
N GLU A 155 11.28 6.46 11.76
CA GLU A 155 10.76 5.37 12.57
C GLU A 155 9.23 5.32 12.50
N THR A 156 8.70 4.11 12.45
CA THR A 156 7.27 3.88 12.63
C THR A 156 7.06 2.65 13.49
N ILE A 157 6.26 2.82 14.55
CA ILE A 157 5.82 1.75 15.43
C ILE A 157 4.30 1.62 15.31
N VAL A 158 3.83 0.40 15.08
CA VAL A 158 2.40 0.07 15.04
C VAL A 158 2.07 -0.78 16.25
N ARG A 159 1.26 -0.23 17.15
CA ARG A 159 0.76 -0.96 18.32
C ARG A 159 -0.59 -1.56 18.03
N PHE A 160 -0.69 -2.88 18.11
CA PHE A 160 -1.92 -3.63 18.17
C PHE A 160 -2.31 -3.79 19.64
N GLN A 161 -3.47 -3.32 20.05
CA GLN A 161 -3.84 -3.24 21.46
C GLN A 161 -5.21 -3.89 21.72
N GLY A 162 -5.22 -4.92 22.56
CA GLY A 162 -6.42 -5.50 23.21
C GLY A 162 -6.68 -4.86 24.57
N ASP A 163 -7.48 -5.53 25.39
CA ASP A 163 -7.78 -5.07 26.75
C ASP A 163 -6.58 -5.27 27.68
N ASP A 164 -5.99 -6.46 27.66
CA ASP A 164 -4.94 -6.86 28.59
C ASP A 164 -3.55 -6.88 27.95
N TYR A 165 -3.48 -7.09 26.63
CA TYR A 165 -2.23 -7.30 25.90
C TYR A 165 -2.07 -6.35 24.74
N HIS A 166 -0.82 -6.12 24.35
CA HIS A 166 -0.48 -5.39 23.15
C HIS A 166 0.77 -5.98 22.49
N TYR A 167 0.93 -5.66 21.22
CA TYR A 167 2.13 -5.98 20.43
C TYR A 167 2.58 -4.75 19.65
N ASP A 168 3.88 -4.46 19.67
CA ASP A 168 4.49 -3.34 18.97
C ASP A 168 5.30 -3.87 17.76
N LEU A 169 4.87 -3.47 16.57
CA LEU A 169 5.54 -3.77 15.31
C LEU A 169 6.36 -2.55 14.87
N THR A 170 7.67 -2.71 14.73
CA THR A 170 8.51 -1.72 14.02
C THR A 170 8.43 -1.95 12.51
N VAL A 171 7.97 -0.96 11.76
CA VAL A 171 7.82 -1.05 10.31
C VAL A 171 9.18 -1.04 9.62
N LYS A 172 9.48 -2.10 8.88
CA LYS A 172 10.77 -2.29 8.19
C LYS A 172 10.88 -1.36 6.97
N SER A 173 12.12 -1.06 6.56
CA SER A 173 12.41 -0.27 5.36
C SER A 173 11.84 -0.90 4.09
N SER A 174 11.84 -2.24 4.00
CA SER A 174 11.22 -2.97 2.89
C SER A 174 9.71 -2.72 2.79
N ASP A 175 9.02 -2.65 3.94
CA ASP A 175 7.59 -2.39 3.99
C ASP A 175 7.28 -0.93 3.64
N LYS A 176 8.11 0.02 4.09
CA LYS A 176 8.02 1.44 3.70
C LYS A 176 8.18 1.61 2.19
N SER A 177 9.15 0.91 1.58
CA SER A 177 9.35 0.90 0.13
C SER A 177 8.17 0.27 -0.61
N ALA A 178 7.58 -0.79 -0.06
CA ALA A 178 6.40 -1.43 -0.62
C ALA A 178 5.17 -0.52 -0.57
N ILE A 179 4.96 0.18 0.56
CA ILE A 179 3.87 1.14 0.74
C ILE A 179 3.93 2.23 -0.34
N ILE A 180 5.08 2.89 -0.51
CA ILE A 180 5.19 3.98 -1.50
C ILE A 180 4.99 3.44 -2.91
N SER A 181 5.53 2.25 -3.24
CA SER A 181 5.37 1.63 -4.55
C SER A 181 3.90 1.36 -4.90
N VAL A 182 3.10 0.88 -3.94
CA VAL A 182 1.67 0.64 -4.14
C VAL A 182 0.91 1.96 -4.29
N LEU A 183 1.21 2.97 -3.46
CA LEU A 183 0.55 4.29 -3.55
C LEU A 183 0.87 5.00 -4.87
N ASP A 184 2.11 4.91 -5.34
CA ASP A 184 2.51 5.48 -6.63
C ASP A 184 1.82 4.76 -7.79
N ALA A 185 1.74 3.42 -7.74
CA ALA A 185 1.01 2.63 -8.74
C ALA A 185 -0.49 3.00 -8.75
N TYR A 186 -1.12 3.08 -7.57
CA TYR A 186 -2.53 3.44 -7.46
C TYR A 186 -2.83 4.85 -7.96
N SER A 187 -1.91 5.79 -7.80
CA SER A 187 -2.07 7.17 -8.30
C SER A 187 -2.05 7.30 -9.82
N LEU A 188 -1.66 6.24 -10.54
CA LEU A 188 -1.61 6.20 -12.00
C LEU A 188 -2.83 5.52 -12.63
N LEU A 189 -3.73 4.94 -11.82
CA LEU A 189 -4.96 4.27 -12.24
C LEU A 189 -6.16 5.20 -12.17
#